data_e33f8ac391a9c375a9fc12a94026f4f5
#
_entry.id   e33f8ac391a9c375a9fc12a94026f4f5
#
_cell.length_a   1.000
_cell.length_b   1.000
_cell.length_c   1.000
_cell.angle_alpha   90.00
_cell.angle_beta   90.00
_cell.angle_gamma   90.00
#
_symmetry.space_group_name_H-M   'P 1'
#
loop_
_entity.id
_entity.type
_entity.pdbx_description
1 polymer ?
#
loop_
_entity_poly.entity_id
_entity_poly.type
_entity_poly.pdbx_seq_one_letter_code
_entity_poly.pdbx_strand_id
1 'polypeptide(L)'
;MAKRILFACELGNGVRQAGQIVPVAAGLIAAGHEVRVAVPPDVAAVPILRAAGLTVLDAPAWRAEPPPGFLASTYADVLLVIGYATQDALWGMLRGWAAVLSAAAPDLVFAALAPTAMLASRIAGLPVATIGDGYALPPPAEPLPSMRPWAEVPAEYFLSAEGRVLPVINACLRADGAEPLLSLADLFATEASYLCCFPELDHYEGRGEADYCGQVFGASPGSGFAWPPGTAERVFVAMDGRHRPFRALLNALAALGLPTVVQATGISDEEAAALERPGLLVHAATLDRSAALADCDIVACQDIGMVGPALLASRPVLLLPDPIEQMMVLHRLARQGLGHGVPPDADADAVGAVVRRLLDDTATRRRVANFARSYHGYSPALATDASIEDCLELPALASH
;
A
#
# COMPACT_ATOMS: atom_id res chain seq x y z
N MET A 1 -30.50 -0.81 10.64
CA MET A 1 -30.08 -1.48 11.89
C MET A 1 -28.57 -1.48 11.95
N ALA A 2 -27.96 -1.47 13.18
CA ALA A 2 -26.53 -1.61 13.31
C ALA A 2 -26.06 -2.95 12.69
N LYS A 3 -25.03 -2.90 11.87
CA LYS A 3 -24.41 -4.07 11.23
C LYS A 3 -23.01 -4.28 11.81
N ARG A 4 -22.53 -5.52 11.75
CA ARG A 4 -21.19 -5.91 12.18
C ARG A 4 -20.29 -6.00 10.98
N ILE A 5 -19.24 -5.22 10.97
CA ILE A 5 -18.30 -5.10 9.86
C ILE A 5 -16.93 -5.60 10.32
N LEU A 6 -16.33 -6.50 9.57
CA LEU A 6 -14.99 -7.01 9.84
C LEU A 6 -14.04 -6.55 8.74
N PHE A 7 -13.02 -5.77 9.10
CA PHE A 7 -11.85 -5.58 8.24
C PHE A 7 -10.87 -6.73 8.44
N ALA A 8 -10.48 -7.38 7.36
CA ALA A 8 -9.56 -8.51 7.34
C ALA A 8 -8.25 -8.09 6.68
N CYS A 9 -7.13 -8.16 7.41
CA CYS A 9 -5.78 -7.97 6.89
C CYS A 9 -5.00 -9.27 7.05
N GLU A 10 -4.23 -9.67 6.05
CA GLU A 10 -3.54 -10.96 6.06
C GLU A 10 -2.07 -10.85 5.69
N LEU A 11 -1.74 -10.08 4.66
CA LEU A 11 -0.39 -9.98 4.10
C LEU A 11 0.27 -8.64 4.43
N GLY A 12 1.61 -8.65 4.49
CA GLY A 12 2.42 -7.47 4.79
C GLY A 12 2.44 -7.12 6.28
N ASN A 13 3.00 -5.95 6.62
CA ASN A 13 3.08 -5.45 8.00
C ASN A 13 1.80 -4.69 8.46
N GLY A 14 0.85 -4.51 7.57
CA GLY A 14 -0.46 -3.90 7.82
C GLY A 14 -0.47 -2.40 8.08
N VAL A 15 0.67 -1.71 8.13
CA VAL A 15 0.73 -0.27 8.47
C VAL A 15 -0.03 0.57 7.47
N ARG A 16 0.16 0.32 6.17
CA ARG A 16 -0.55 1.04 5.12
C ARG A 16 -2.04 0.70 5.12
N GLN A 17 -2.38 -0.58 5.28
CA GLN A 17 -3.76 -1.02 5.43
C GLN A 17 -4.44 -0.33 6.63
N ALA A 18 -3.74 -0.23 7.78
CA ALA A 18 -4.25 0.52 8.93
C ALA A 18 -4.53 1.99 8.58
N GLY A 19 -3.65 2.63 7.81
CA GLY A 19 -3.83 4.01 7.34
C GLY A 19 -5.08 4.19 6.46
N GLN A 20 -5.47 3.17 5.70
CA GLN A 20 -6.68 3.15 4.88
C GLN A 20 -7.93 2.77 5.71
N ILE A 21 -7.79 1.79 6.60
CA ILE A 21 -8.91 1.25 7.39
C ILE A 21 -9.39 2.24 8.46
N VAL A 22 -8.47 2.86 9.20
CA VAL A 22 -8.81 3.71 10.37
C VAL A 22 -9.83 4.79 10.01
N PRO A 23 -9.65 5.63 8.98
CA PRO A 23 -10.62 6.67 8.65
C PRO A 23 -11.97 6.10 8.20
N VAL A 24 -11.99 5.03 7.40
CA VAL A 24 -13.23 4.38 6.94
C VAL A 24 -13.95 3.73 8.11
N ALA A 25 -13.24 3.01 8.98
CA ALA A 25 -13.80 2.40 10.19
C ALA A 25 -14.42 3.45 11.13
N ALA A 26 -13.75 4.60 11.31
CA ALA A 26 -14.27 5.70 12.14
C ALA A 26 -15.60 6.24 11.60
N GLY A 27 -15.73 6.41 10.29
CA GLY A 27 -16.99 6.85 9.67
C GLY A 27 -18.11 5.82 9.79
N LEU A 28 -17.80 4.52 9.57
CA LEU A 28 -18.78 3.46 9.76
C LEU A 28 -19.25 3.33 11.22
N ILE A 29 -18.35 3.53 12.20
CA ILE A 29 -18.71 3.59 13.62
C ILE A 29 -19.61 4.81 13.90
N ALA A 30 -19.28 5.98 13.34
CA ALA A 30 -20.09 7.18 13.47
C ALA A 30 -21.49 7.03 12.85
N ALA A 31 -21.62 6.20 11.81
CA ALA A 31 -22.88 5.80 11.21
C ALA A 31 -23.66 4.74 12.04
N GLY A 32 -23.11 4.30 13.17
CA GLY A 32 -23.77 3.40 14.12
C GLY A 32 -23.51 1.90 13.88
N HIS A 33 -22.50 1.55 13.09
CA HIS A 33 -22.11 0.15 12.86
C HIS A 33 -21.07 -0.32 13.89
N GLU A 34 -21.01 -1.63 14.14
CA GLU A 34 -19.95 -2.26 14.92
C GLU A 34 -18.82 -2.65 13.99
N VAL A 35 -17.62 -2.12 14.24
CA VAL A 35 -16.45 -2.40 13.42
C VAL A 35 -15.37 -3.14 14.23
N ARG A 36 -14.85 -4.22 13.66
CA ARG A 36 -13.71 -4.97 14.17
C ARG A 36 -12.65 -5.11 13.07
N VAL A 37 -11.40 -5.30 13.48
CA VAL A 37 -10.29 -5.53 12.53
C VAL A 37 -9.57 -6.80 12.92
N ALA A 38 -9.46 -7.74 12.00
CA ALA A 38 -8.64 -8.95 12.16
C ALA A 38 -7.30 -8.75 11.43
N VAL A 39 -6.21 -8.91 12.14
CA VAL A 39 -4.83 -8.71 11.63
C VAL A 39 -3.89 -9.68 12.34
N PRO A 40 -2.82 -10.19 11.70
CA PRO A 40 -1.84 -11.01 12.38
C PRO A 40 -1.29 -10.32 13.63
N PRO A 41 -1.13 -11.03 14.77
CA PRO A 41 -0.88 -10.39 16.08
C PRO A 41 0.47 -9.66 16.18
N ASP A 42 1.47 -10.09 15.40
CA ASP A 42 2.86 -9.62 15.52
C ASP A 42 3.22 -8.53 14.50
N VAL A 43 2.22 -7.94 13.81
CA VAL A 43 2.49 -6.91 12.79
C VAL A 43 2.43 -5.49 13.35
N ALA A 44 3.14 -4.58 12.69
CA ALA A 44 3.27 -3.18 13.11
C ALA A 44 1.94 -2.39 13.09
N ALA A 45 0.91 -2.89 12.42
CA ALA A 45 -0.43 -2.28 12.40
C ALA A 45 -1.16 -2.36 13.75
N VAL A 46 -0.91 -3.40 14.57
CA VAL A 46 -1.67 -3.65 15.80
C VAL A 46 -1.70 -2.46 16.76
N PRO A 47 -0.56 -1.85 17.13
CA PRO A 47 -0.59 -0.66 18.00
C PRO A 47 -1.30 0.53 17.37
N ILE A 48 -1.22 0.72 16.05
CA ILE A 48 -1.88 1.82 15.33
C ILE A 48 -3.41 1.65 15.42
N LEU A 49 -3.92 0.45 15.12
CA LEU A 49 -5.34 0.14 15.14
C LEU A 49 -5.92 0.28 16.56
N ARG A 50 -5.20 -0.22 17.58
CA ARG A 50 -5.61 -0.08 18.99
C ARG A 50 -5.61 1.37 19.46
N ALA A 51 -4.59 2.15 19.06
CA ALA A 51 -4.54 3.59 19.38
C ALA A 51 -5.70 4.37 18.73
N ALA A 52 -6.21 3.91 17.59
CA ALA A 52 -7.42 4.45 16.96
C ALA A 52 -8.73 3.99 17.63
N GLY A 53 -8.68 3.22 18.72
CA GLY A 53 -9.86 2.74 19.45
C GLY A 53 -10.56 1.53 18.81
N LEU A 54 -9.96 0.88 17.83
CA LEU A 54 -10.56 -0.25 17.13
C LEU A 54 -10.38 -1.56 17.92
N THR A 55 -11.40 -2.43 17.88
CA THR A 55 -11.31 -3.79 18.40
C THR A 55 -10.51 -4.66 17.44
N VAL A 56 -9.33 -5.09 17.87
CA VAL A 56 -8.41 -5.91 17.07
C VAL A 56 -8.54 -7.37 17.48
N LEU A 57 -8.78 -8.23 16.49
CA LEU A 57 -8.81 -9.69 16.59
C LEU A 57 -7.53 -10.26 15.98
N ASP A 58 -7.06 -11.39 16.52
CA ASP A 58 -5.91 -12.10 15.98
C ASP A 58 -6.32 -12.88 14.72
N ALA A 59 -5.76 -12.51 13.57
CA ALA A 59 -5.92 -13.25 12.33
C ALA A 59 -4.87 -14.36 12.21
N PRO A 60 -5.13 -15.42 11.44
CA PRO A 60 -4.12 -16.39 11.10
C PRO A 60 -3.00 -15.74 10.29
N ALA A 61 -1.76 -16.18 10.51
CA ALA A 61 -0.57 -15.62 9.87
C ALA A 61 0.14 -16.67 9.02
N TRP A 62 0.49 -16.32 7.79
CA TRP A 62 1.44 -17.07 6.99
C TRP A 62 2.85 -16.90 7.58
N ARG A 63 3.58 -18.01 7.68
CA ARG A 63 4.95 -18.03 8.22
C ARG A 63 6.01 -18.28 7.15
N ALA A 64 5.59 -18.48 5.92
CA ALA A 64 6.50 -18.69 4.81
C ALA A 64 7.15 -17.35 4.41
N GLU A 65 8.47 -17.39 4.27
CA GLU A 65 9.23 -16.26 3.73
C GLU A 65 9.60 -16.55 2.27
N PRO A 66 9.56 -15.54 1.40
CA PRO A 66 10.00 -15.73 0.03
C PRO A 66 11.50 -16.09 -0.02
N PRO A 67 11.92 -16.94 -0.96
CA PRO A 67 13.33 -17.23 -1.14
C PRO A 67 14.15 -15.94 -1.40
N PRO A 68 15.42 -15.88 -0.99
CA PRO A 68 16.28 -14.75 -1.28
C PRO A 68 16.30 -14.40 -2.78
N GLY A 69 16.09 -13.14 -3.12
CA GLY A 69 16.06 -12.66 -4.50
C GLY A 69 14.77 -13.01 -5.26
N PHE A 70 13.76 -13.56 -4.61
CA PHE A 70 12.47 -13.81 -5.24
C PHE A 70 11.77 -12.50 -5.62
N LEU A 71 11.37 -12.41 -6.87
CA LEU A 71 10.53 -11.32 -7.39
C LEU A 71 9.30 -11.93 -8.05
N ALA A 72 8.13 -11.68 -7.49
CA ALA A 72 6.88 -12.11 -8.09
C ALA A 72 6.71 -11.50 -9.49
N SER A 73 6.29 -12.30 -10.44
CA SER A 73 5.93 -11.85 -11.80
C SER A 73 4.42 -11.75 -11.97
N THR A 74 3.66 -12.43 -11.13
CA THR A 74 2.20 -12.43 -11.11
C THR A 74 1.70 -12.57 -9.67
N TYR A 75 0.43 -12.24 -9.44
CA TYR A 75 -0.19 -12.45 -8.13
C TYR A 75 -0.21 -13.93 -7.71
N ALA A 76 -0.29 -14.85 -8.68
CA ALA A 76 -0.17 -16.29 -8.41
C ALA A 76 1.16 -16.66 -7.75
N ASP A 77 2.28 -15.99 -8.11
CA ASP A 77 3.58 -16.22 -7.46
C ASP A 77 3.55 -15.82 -5.99
N VAL A 78 2.88 -14.72 -5.65
CA VAL A 78 2.68 -14.28 -4.26
C VAL A 78 1.94 -15.36 -3.49
N LEU A 79 0.84 -15.86 -4.03
CA LEU A 79 0.04 -16.92 -3.42
C LEU A 79 0.83 -18.21 -3.23
N LEU A 80 1.62 -18.62 -4.23
CA LEU A 80 2.45 -19.83 -4.14
C LEU A 80 3.49 -19.75 -3.01
N VAL A 81 4.11 -18.58 -2.84
CA VAL A 81 5.13 -18.37 -1.81
C VAL A 81 4.53 -18.43 -0.41
N ILE A 82 3.35 -17.86 -0.22
CA ILE A 82 2.72 -17.83 1.10
C ILE A 82 2.09 -19.16 1.51
N GLY A 83 1.87 -20.12 0.59
CA GLY A 83 1.39 -21.45 0.96
C GLY A 83 0.25 -22.02 0.10
N TYR A 84 -0.19 -21.33 -0.94
CA TYR A 84 -1.21 -21.86 -1.87
C TYR A 84 -0.66 -22.96 -2.81
N ALA A 85 0.57 -23.39 -2.60
CA ALA A 85 1.16 -24.50 -3.32
C ALA A 85 0.62 -25.86 -2.87
N THR A 86 0.02 -25.97 -1.68
CA THR A 86 -0.49 -27.23 -1.12
C THR A 86 -1.85 -27.04 -0.46
N GLN A 87 -2.72 -28.05 -0.58
CA GLN A 87 -4.04 -28.04 0.01
C GLN A 87 -3.99 -27.98 1.55
N ASP A 88 -3.07 -28.70 2.18
CA ASP A 88 -2.97 -28.75 3.65
C ASP A 88 -2.62 -27.39 4.24
N ALA A 89 -1.68 -26.65 3.61
CA ALA A 89 -1.29 -25.33 4.06
C ALA A 89 -2.44 -24.32 3.93
N LEU A 90 -3.08 -24.28 2.75
CA LEU A 90 -4.23 -23.41 2.52
C LEU A 90 -5.41 -23.77 3.45
N TRP A 91 -5.66 -25.06 3.67
CA TRP A 91 -6.72 -25.52 4.57
C TRP A 91 -6.50 -25.06 6.02
N GLY A 92 -5.27 -25.10 6.49
CA GLY A 92 -4.93 -24.60 7.82
C GLY A 92 -5.31 -23.12 8.00
N MET A 93 -4.99 -22.29 7.00
CA MET A 93 -5.34 -20.88 7.00
C MET A 93 -6.84 -20.62 6.88
N LEU A 94 -7.53 -21.36 6.00
CA LEU A 94 -9.00 -21.27 5.85
C LEU A 94 -9.73 -21.59 7.17
N ARG A 95 -9.29 -22.61 7.90
CA ARG A 95 -9.84 -22.93 9.24
C ARG A 95 -9.59 -21.80 10.25
N GLY A 96 -8.40 -21.20 10.22
CA GLY A 96 -8.09 -20.06 11.06
C GLY A 96 -9.02 -18.88 10.76
N TRP A 97 -9.22 -18.54 9.50
CA TRP A 97 -10.16 -17.50 9.09
C TRP A 97 -11.61 -17.85 9.41
N ALA A 98 -12.03 -19.10 9.22
CA ALA A 98 -13.37 -19.55 9.61
C ALA A 98 -13.65 -19.35 11.11
N ALA A 99 -12.65 -19.57 11.98
CA ALA A 99 -12.76 -19.30 13.41
C ALA A 99 -12.91 -17.79 13.69
N VAL A 100 -12.15 -16.92 13.00
CA VAL A 100 -12.27 -15.46 13.11
C VAL A 100 -13.64 -14.99 12.65
N LEU A 101 -14.12 -15.45 11.49
CA LEU A 101 -15.44 -15.12 10.96
C LEU A 101 -16.56 -15.57 11.89
N SER A 102 -16.45 -16.77 12.46
CA SER A 102 -17.42 -17.28 13.44
C SER A 102 -17.46 -16.44 14.72
N ALA A 103 -16.29 -16.02 15.23
CA ALA A 103 -16.19 -15.19 16.43
C ALA A 103 -16.65 -13.75 16.21
N ALA A 104 -16.34 -13.17 15.05
CA ALA A 104 -16.76 -11.83 14.68
C ALA A 104 -18.23 -11.79 14.24
N ALA A 105 -18.73 -12.86 13.65
CA ALA A 105 -20.08 -13.02 13.06
C ALA A 105 -20.47 -11.78 12.21
N PRO A 106 -19.65 -11.38 11.20
CA PRO A 106 -19.85 -10.15 10.45
C PRO A 106 -21.04 -10.25 9.49
N ASP A 107 -21.67 -9.12 9.23
CA ASP A 107 -22.67 -8.98 8.17
C ASP A 107 -22.01 -8.59 6.82
N LEU A 108 -20.76 -8.02 6.88
CA LEU A 108 -19.92 -7.68 5.73
C LEU A 108 -18.44 -7.83 6.12
N VAL A 109 -17.63 -8.35 5.20
CA VAL A 109 -16.17 -8.41 5.35
C VAL A 109 -15.52 -7.43 4.37
N PHE A 110 -14.65 -6.55 4.86
CA PHE A 110 -13.74 -5.75 4.05
C PHE A 110 -12.37 -6.42 4.01
N ALA A 111 -11.97 -6.92 2.86
CA ALA A 111 -10.66 -7.53 2.66
C ALA A 111 -9.63 -6.46 2.25
N ALA A 112 -8.59 -6.29 3.07
CA ALA A 112 -7.45 -5.41 2.83
C ALA A 112 -6.19 -6.27 2.66
N LEU A 113 -5.85 -6.64 1.44
CA LEU A 113 -4.77 -7.58 1.09
C LEU A 113 -4.91 -8.92 1.85
N ALA A 114 -6.10 -9.51 1.78
CA ALA A 114 -6.47 -10.70 2.56
C ALA A 114 -7.12 -11.80 1.69
N PRO A 115 -6.38 -12.42 0.76
CA PRO A 115 -6.93 -13.38 -0.20
C PRO A 115 -7.54 -14.61 0.47
N THR A 116 -6.99 -15.11 1.58
CA THR A 116 -7.55 -16.27 2.26
C THR A 116 -8.80 -15.92 3.06
N ALA A 117 -8.88 -14.70 3.61
CA ALA A 117 -10.11 -14.21 4.22
C ALA A 117 -11.26 -14.11 3.20
N MET A 118 -10.95 -13.69 1.95
CA MET A 118 -11.93 -13.66 0.85
C MET A 118 -12.46 -15.06 0.52
N LEU A 119 -11.57 -16.04 0.41
CA LEU A 119 -11.98 -17.46 0.21
C LEU A 119 -12.80 -17.99 1.37
N ALA A 120 -12.39 -17.74 2.62
CA ALA A 120 -13.13 -18.16 3.80
C ALA A 120 -14.52 -17.51 3.88
N SER A 121 -14.63 -16.24 3.50
CA SER A 121 -15.90 -15.53 3.42
C SER A 121 -16.82 -16.12 2.34
N ARG A 122 -16.25 -16.46 1.17
CA ARG A 122 -16.98 -17.15 0.09
C ARG A 122 -17.52 -18.51 0.57
N ILE A 123 -16.72 -19.32 1.29
CA ILE A 123 -17.15 -20.58 1.89
C ILE A 123 -18.29 -20.34 2.89
N ALA A 124 -18.22 -19.28 3.67
CA ALA A 124 -19.22 -18.93 4.67
C ALA A 124 -20.47 -18.25 4.08
N GLY A 125 -20.51 -17.96 2.77
CA GLY A 125 -21.59 -17.21 2.12
C GLY A 125 -21.73 -15.77 2.60
N LEU A 126 -20.64 -15.15 3.07
CA LEU A 126 -20.61 -13.78 3.54
C LEU A 126 -20.28 -12.82 2.40
N PRO A 127 -20.95 -11.67 2.31
CA PRO A 127 -20.59 -10.63 1.36
C PRO A 127 -19.21 -10.05 1.66
N VAL A 128 -18.46 -9.74 0.59
CA VAL A 128 -17.11 -9.20 0.68
C VAL A 128 -17.02 -7.93 -0.14
N ALA A 129 -16.50 -6.87 0.46
CA ALA A 129 -15.95 -5.73 -0.25
C ALA A 129 -14.41 -5.71 -0.09
N THR A 130 -13.72 -5.05 -0.99
CA THR A 130 -12.27 -4.92 -0.92
C THR A 130 -11.86 -3.46 -0.76
N ILE A 131 -10.79 -3.23 -0.01
CA ILE A 131 -10.17 -1.92 0.16
C ILE A 131 -8.66 -2.05 0.05
N GLY A 132 -8.04 -1.23 -0.80
CA GLY A 132 -6.61 -1.27 -0.99
C GLY A 132 -6.19 -0.57 -2.29
N ASP A 133 -4.92 -0.65 -2.60
CA ASP A 133 -4.40 -0.19 -3.88
C ASP A 133 -4.34 -1.30 -4.94
N GLY A 134 -3.83 -0.95 -6.12
CA GLY A 134 -3.75 -1.90 -7.22
C GLY A 134 -2.98 -3.18 -6.91
N TYR A 135 -1.98 -3.13 -6.01
CA TYR A 135 -1.24 -4.33 -5.62
C TYR A 135 -2.14 -5.35 -4.89
N ALA A 136 -3.00 -4.86 -4.01
CA ALA A 136 -3.95 -5.70 -3.29
C ALA A 136 -5.08 -6.20 -4.19
N LEU A 137 -5.42 -5.44 -5.22
CA LEU A 137 -6.59 -5.62 -6.08
C LEU A 137 -6.15 -5.64 -7.56
N PRO A 138 -5.61 -6.75 -8.07
CA PRO A 138 -5.29 -6.86 -9.48
C PRO A 138 -6.55 -6.70 -10.34
N PRO A 139 -6.44 -6.14 -11.57
CA PRO A 139 -7.57 -6.05 -12.48
C PRO A 139 -8.04 -7.45 -12.90
N PRO A 140 -9.37 -7.62 -13.15
CA PRO A 140 -9.94 -8.89 -13.57
C PRO A 140 -9.49 -9.22 -15.00
N ALA A 141 -8.45 -10.04 -15.11
CA ALA A 141 -7.89 -10.53 -16.38
C ALA A 141 -7.52 -12.00 -16.26
N GLU A 142 -7.52 -12.72 -17.36
CA GLU A 142 -7.18 -14.14 -17.42
C GLU A 142 -6.10 -14.37 -18.50
N PRO A 143 -4.85 -14.72 -18.08
CA PRO A 143 -4.37 -14.75 -16.71
C PRO A 143 -4.30 -13.35 -16.07
N LEU A 144 -4.13 -13.29 -14.72
CA LEU A 144 -3.87 -12.04 -14.02
C LEU A 144 -2.63 -11.33 -14.58
N PRO A 145 -2.63 -9.99 -14.64
CA PRO A 145 -1.59 -9.26 -15.35
C PRO A 145 -0.23 -9.34 -14.66
N SER A 146 0.80 -9.03 -15.43
CA SER A 146 2.17 -8.99 -14.95
C SER A 146 2.37 -7.93 -13.87
N MET A 147 3.03 -8.31 -12.78
CA MET A 147 3.54 -7.39 -11.75
C MET A 147 4.88 -6.76 -12.15
N ARG A 148 5.46 -7.19 -13.30
CA ARG A 148 6.74 -6.73 -13.80
C ARG A 148 6.62 -6.26 -15.26
N PRO A 149 5.85 -5.19 -15.54
CA PRO A 149 5.61 -4.72 -16.91
C PRO A 149 6.88 -4.24 -17.62
N TRP A 150 7.99 -4.05 -16.89
CA TRP A 150 9.31 -3.71 -17.44
C TRP A 150 10.16 -4.93 -17.82
N ALA A 151 9.68 -6.16 -17.57
CA ALA A 151 10.39 -7.39 -17.86
C ALA A 151 9.60 -8.23 -18.87
N GLU A 152 10.31 -8.85 -19.80
CA GLU A 152 9.71 -9.80 -20.72
C GLU A 152 9.50 -11.13 -20.00
N VAL A 153 8.26 -11.41 -19.62
CA VAL A 153 7.83 -12.67 -19.01
C VAL A 153 6.93 -13.39 -20.03
N PRO A 154 7.25 -14.62 -20.44
CA PRO A 154 6.42 -15.37 -21.40
C PRO A 154 4.99 -15.57 -20.89
N ALA A 155 3.99 -15.50 -21.77
CA ALA A 155 2.58 -15.67 -21.40
C ALA A 155 2.30 -17.02 -20.74
N GLU A 156 3.00 -18.07 -21.19
CA GLU A 156 2.89 -19.42 -20.65
C GLU A 156 3.29 -19.49 -19.16
N TYR A 157 4.16 -18.59 -18.71
CA TYR A 157 4.55 -18.51 -17.30
C TYR A 157 3.33 -18.17 -16.42
N PHE A 158 2.55 -17.16 -16.80
CA PHE A 158 1.38 -16.73 -16.04
C PHE A 158 0.33 -17.85 -15.96
N LEU A 159 0.04 -18.49 -17.08
CA LEU A 159 -0.89 -19.63 -17.13
C LEU A 159 -0.39 -20.79 -16.26
N SER A 160 0.91 -21.06 -16.30
CA SER A 160 1.52 -22.12 -15.47
C SER A 160 1.46 -21.79 -13.97
N ALA A 161 1.70 -20.55 -13.58
CA ALA A 161 1.63 -20.12 -12.19
C ALA A 161 0.19 -20.25 -11.65
N GLU A 162 -0.80 -19.76 -12.38
CA GLU A 162 -2.22 -19.90 -12.01
C GLU A 162 -2.67 -21.37 -12.01
N GLY A 163 -2.21 -22.17 -12.98
CA GLY A 163 -2.48 -23.59 -13.05
C GLY A 163 -1.95 -24.40 -11.87
N ARG A 164 -1.04 -23.85 -11.08
CA ARG A 164 -0.57 -24.44 -9.80
C ARG A 164 -1.41 -24.01 -8.60
N VAL A 165 -1.97 -22.80 -8.60
CA VAL A 165 -2.73 -22.21 -7.50
C VAL A 165 -4.21 -22.60 -7.57
N LEU A 166 -4.85 -22.42 -8.72
CA LEU A 166 -6.29 -22.58 -8.90
C LEU A 166 -6.81 -23.98 -8.54
N PRO A 167 -6.14 -25.10 -8.91
CA PRO A 167 -6.58 -26.42 -8.50
C PRO A 167 -6.56 -26.63 -6.98
N VAL A 168 -5.58 -26.02 -6.27
CA VAL A 168 -5.47 -26.10 -4.81
C VAL A 168 -6.61 -25.35 -4.14
N ILE A 169 -6.91 -24.13 -4.58
CA ILE A 169 -8.05 -23.35 -4.13
C ILE A 169 -9.34 -24.15 -4.35
N ASN A 170 -9.54 -24.64 -5.56
CA ASN A 170 -10.76 -25.34 -5.93
C ASN A 170 -10.94 -26.69 -5.20
N ALA A 171 -9.84 -27.35 -4.82
CA ALA A 171 -9.92 -28.53 -3.97
C ALA A 171 -10.44 -28.18 -2.56
N CYS A 172 -9.98 -27.07 -1.98
CA CYS A 172 -10.48 -26.58 -0.69
C CYS A 172 -11.95 -26.14 -0.79
N LEU A 173 -12.33 -25.37 -1.79
CA LEU A 173 -13.70 -24.91 -1.99
C LEU A 173 -14.69 -26.09 -2.10
N ARG A 174 -14.37 -27.08 -2.95
CA ARG A 174 -15.23 -28.27 -3.11
C ARG A 174 -15.36 -29.08 -1.83
N ALA A 175 -14.30 -29.19 -1.04
CA ALA A 175 -14.35 -29.91 0.22
C ALA A 175 -15.28 -29.28 1.26
N ASP A 176 -15.47 -27.95 1.20
CA ASP A 176 -16.44 -27.22 2.04
C ASP A 176 -17.78 -26.95 1.32
N GLY A 177 -18.02 -27.56 0.15
CA GLY A 177 -19.26 -27.43 -0.58
C GLY A 177 -19.50 -26.09 -1.26
N ALA A 178 -18.42 -25.28 -1.40
CA ALA A 178 -18.47 -24.01 -2.11
C ALA A 178 -18.18 -24.16 -3.62
N GLU A 179 -18.74 -23.28 -4.42
CA GLU A 179 -18.53 -23.26 -5.87
C GLU A 179 -17.06 -22.96 -6.21
N PRO A 180 -16.43 -23.75 -7.10
CA PRO A 180 -15.07 -23.52 -7.52
C PRO A 180 -14.94 -22.22 -8.34
N LEU A 181 -13.76 -21.61 -8.31
CA LEU A 181 -13.42 -20.51 -9.18
C LEU A 181 -13.18 -21.01 -10.60
N LEU A 182 -13.61 -20.25 -11.59
CA LEU A 182 -13.32 -20.54 -13.00
C LEU A 182 -11.91 -20.08 -13.39
N SER A 183 -11.52 -18.92 -12.86
CA SER A 183 -10.19 -18.32 -13.01
C SER A 183 -9.67 -17.77 -11.67
N LEU A 184 -8.40 -17.41 -11.60
CA LEU A 184 -7.86 -16.77 -10.40
C LEU A 184 -8.42 -15.34 -10.20
N ALA A 185 -8.85 -14.68 -11.29
CA ALA A 185 -9.50 -13.39 -11.23
C ALA A 185 -10.82 -13.42 -10.43
N ASP A 186 -11.54 -14.56 -10.42
CA ASP A 186 -12.78 -14.71 -9.66
C ASP A 186 -12.57 -14.59 -8.13
N LEU A 187 -11.33 -14.73 -7.65
CA LEU A 187 -10.99 -14.46 -6.26
C LEU A 187 -11.29 -13.00 -5.89
N PHE A 188 -11.13 -12.07 -6.83
CA PHE A 188 -11.31 -10.64 -6.65
C PHE A 188 -12.69 -10.13 -7.07
N ALA A 189 -13.61 -11.02 -7.47
CA ALA A 189 -14.99 -10.68 -7.74
C ALA A 189 -15.74 -10.51 -6.40
N THR A 190 -15.95 -9.27 -6.00
CA THR A 190 -16.55 -8.87 -4.71
C THR A 190 -17.71 -7.89 -4.92
N GLU A 191 -18.49 -7.62 -3.87
CA GLU A 191 -19.65 -6.71 -3.90
C GLU A 191 -19.23 -5.28 -4.28
N ALA A 192 -18.06 -4.84 -3.83
CA ALA A 192 -17.46 -3.55 -4.17
C ALA A 192 -15.94 -3.60 -4.03
N SER A 193 -15.24 -2.74 -4.77
CA SER A 193 -13.78 -2.62 -4.71
C SER A 193 -13.36 -1.16 -4.62
N TYR A 194 -12.80 -0.76 -3.48
CA TYR A 194 -12.35 0.61 -3.23
C TYR A 194 -10.84 0.71 -3.48
N LEU A 195 -10.47 1.28 -4.63
CA LEU A 195 -9.06 1.49 -5.02
C LEU A 195 -8.52 2.78 -4.40
N CYS A 196 -7.77 2.63 -3.30
CA CYS A 196 -7.18 3.73 -2.55
C CYS A 196 -5.89 4.26 -3.22
N CYS A 197 -5.95 4.59 -4.50
CA CYS A 197 -4.88 5.21 -5.26
C CYS A 197 -5.45 6.15 -6.33
N PHE A 198 -4.60 6.97 -6.93
CA PHE A 198 -4.95 7.71 -8.13
C PHE A 198 -4.76 6.84 -9.37
N PRO A 199 -5.57 7.00 -10.43
CA PRO A 199 -5.45 6.22 -11.66
C PRO A 199 -4.03 6.24 -12.28
N GLU A 200 -3.33 7.37 -12.19
CA GLU A 200 -1.97 7.53 -12.68
C GLU A 200 -0.96 6.68 -11.91
N LEU A 201 -1.26 6.36 -10.65
CA LEU A 201 -0.40 5.61 -9.72
C LEU A 201 -0.87 4.17 -9.50
N ASP A 202 -1.90 3.72 -10.21
CA ASP A 202 -2.33 2.32 -10.14
C ASP A 202 -1.14 1.41 -10.51
N HIS A 203 -0.94 0.36 -9.76
CA HIS A 203 0.10 -0.64 -9.98
C HIS A 203 0.02 -1.28 -11.37
N TYR A 204 -1.19 -1.38 -11.93
CA TYR A 204 -1.43 -1.97 -13.23
C TYR A 204 -1.86 -0.93 -14.27
N GLU A 205 -1.30 -1.04 -15.46
CA GLU A 205 -1.75 -0.27 -16.61
C GLU A 205 -3.01 -0.88 -17.23
N GLY A 206 -3.90 -0.02 -17.75
CA GLY A 206 -5.03 -0.46 -18.54
C GLY A 206 -6.11 -1.25 -17.77
N ARG A 207 -6.26 -0.97 -16.48
CA ARG A 207 -7.31 -1.59 -15.66
C ARG A 207 -8.73 -1.41 -16.23
N GLY A 208 -8.98 -0.34 -16.98
CA GLY A 208 -10.32 0.04 -17.41
C GLY A 208 -11.04 0.89 -16.36
N GLU A 209 -12.38 0.83 -16.38
CA GLU A 209 -13.21 1.52 -15.39
C GLU A 209 -13.06 0.86 -14.02
N ALA A 210 -12.85 1.66 -12.98
CA ALA A 210 -12.73 1.20 -11.60
C ALA A 210 -13.01 2.35 -10.62
N ASP A 211 -13.43 1.99 -9.41
CA ASP A 211 -13.78 2.93 -8.35
C ASP A 211 -12.53 3.42 -7.63
N TYR A 212 -11.85 4.41 -8.20
CA TYR A 212 -10.70 5.06 -7.60
C TYR A 212 -11.14 6.08 -6.56
N CYS A 213 -10.88 5.76 -5.30
CA CYS A 213 -11.16 6.66 -4.17
C CYS A 213 -10.06 7.73 -3.98
N GLY A 214 -8.98 7.66 -4.77
CA GLY A 214 -7.77 8.42 -4.48
C GLY A 214 -7.02 7.85 -3.28
N GLN A 215 -5.89 8.45 -2.95
CA GLN A 215 -5.07 7.96 -1.85
C GLN A 215 -5.65 8.38 -0.50
N VAL A 216 -6.23 7.42 0.22
CA VAL A 216 -6.68 7.60 1.61
C VAL A 216 -5.46 7.60 2.52
N PHE A 217 -5.26 8.67 3.25
CA PHE A 217 -4.23 8.79 4.29
C PHE A 217 -4.73 9.70 5.41
N GLY A 218 -4.55 9.27 6.65
CA GLY A 218 -4.91 10.07 7.82
C GLY A 218 -3.99 11.28 7.98
N ALA A 219 -4.46 12.30 8.68
CA ALA A 219 -3.60 13.35 9.18
C ALA A 219 -2.48 12.72 10.02
N SER A 220 -1.24 13.03 9.72
CA SER A 220 -0.09 12.60 10.50
C SER A 220 0.39 13.80 11.32
N PRO A 221 -0.14 14.00 12.53
CA PRO A 221 0.37 15.03 13.40
C PRO A 221 1.81 14.67 13.74
N GLY A 222 2.74 15.51 13.32
CA GLY A 222 4.15 15.33 13.57
C GLY A 222 4.73 16.51 14.31
N SER A 223 5.98 16.36 14.74
CA SER A 223 6.73 17.45 15.38
C SER A 223 7.10 18.51 14.37
N GLY A 224 7.08 19.76 14.78
CA GLY A 224 7.65 20.86 14.02
C GLY A 224 9.17 20.70 13.87
N PHE A 225 9.70 21.25 12.80
CA PHE A 225 11.13 21.26 12.50
C PHE A 225 11.54 22.60 11.85
N ALA A 226 12.83 22.83 11.73
CA ALA A 226 13.36 23.98 11.00
C ALA A 226 14.21 23.50 9.82
N TRP A 227 14.11 24.19 8.69
CA TRP A 227 14.99 23.91 7.56
C TRP A 227 16.43 24.37 7.86
N PRO A 228 17.44 23.61 7.40
CA PRO A 228 18.81 24.11 7.39
C PRO A 228 18.90 25.42 6.59
N PRO A 229 19.79 26.34 6.98
CA PRO A 229 20.01 27.57 6.22
C PRO A 229 20.56 27.25 4.83
N GLY A 230 20.11 27.99 3.81
CA GLY A 230 20.55 27.86 2.41
C GLY A 230 19.54 28.46 1.46
N THR A 231 19.99 28.70 0.23
CA THR A 231 19.18 29.25 -0.89
C THR A 231 18.98 28.23 -2.01
N ALA A 232 19.62 27.07 -1.93
CA ALA A 232 19.43 25.97 -2.86
C ALA A 232 18.07 25.26 -2.59
N GLU A 233 17.66 24.42 -3.53
CA GLU A 233 16.43 23.63 -3.44
C GLU A 233 16.44 22.72 -2.21
N ARG A 234 15.30 22.67 -1.55
CA ARG A 234 15.08 21.91 -0.32
C ARG A 234 14.61 20.50 -0.62
N VAL A 235 15.20 19.51 0.06
CA VAL A 235 14.82 18.10 -0.07
C VAL A 235 14.20 17.61 1.23
N PHE A 236 12.97 17.10 1.16
CA PHE A 236 12.36 16.34 2.26
C PHE A 236 12.55 14.86 2.01
N VAL A 237 13.09 14.15 3.00
CA VAL A 237 13.31 12.71 2.96
C VAL A 237 12.39 12.04 3.99
N ALA A 238 11.61 11.03 3.56
CA ALA A 238 10.78 10.21 4.45
C ALA A 238 11.07 8.72 4.19
N MET A 239 11.89 8.09 5.03
CA MET A 239 12.38 6.72 4.82
C MET A 239 12.62 5.97 6.12
N ASP A 240 12.66 4.64 6.04
CA ASP A 240 13.27 3.82 7.08
C ASP A 240 14.79 4.00 7.06
N GLY A 241 15.38 4.37 8.19
CA GLY A 241 16.82 4.59 8.32
C GLY A 241 17.68 3.32 8.15
N ARG A 242 17.05 2.15 8.15
CA ARG A 242 17.66 0.84 7.87
C ARG A 242 17.52 0.43 6.41
N HIS A 243 16.75 1.16 5.61
CA HIS A 243 16.58 0.89 4.20
C HIS A 243 17.92 0.97 3.46
N ARG A 244 18.18 -0.02 2.61
CA ARG A 244 19.49 -0.21 1.99
C ARG A 244 20.09 1.03 1.32
N PRO A 245 19.39 1.80 0.44
CA PRO A 245 19.93 3.00 -0.19
C PRO A 245 19.91 4.24 0.70
N PHE A 246 19.44 4.19 1.95
CA PHE A 246 19.29 5.36 2.81
C PHE A 246 20.61 6.13 3.00
N ARG A 247 21.70 5.45 3.36
CA ARG A 247 23.01 6.09 3.55
C ARG A 247 23.57 6.66 2.26
N ALA A 248 23.37 5.99 1.12
CA ALA A 248 23.77 6.50 -0.19
C ALA A 248 23.04 7.80 -0.53
N LEU A 249 21.73 7.87 -0.25
CA LEU A 249 20.94 9.08 -0.41
C LEU A 249 21.46 10.23 0.44
N LEU A 250 21.70 10.03 1.75
CA LEU A 250 22.23 11.09 2.62
C LEU A 250 23.60 11.58 2.16
N ASN A 251 24.46 10.67 1.73
CA ASN A 251 25.78 11.04 1.20
C ASN A 251 25.67 11.87 -0.09
N ALA A 252 24.77 11.48 -0.99
CA ALA A 252 24.52 12.22 -2.23
C ALA A 252 23.99 13.64 -1.95
N LEU A 253 22.98 13.77 -1.08
CA LEU A 253 22.37 15.06 -0.74
C LEU A 253 23.36 15.99 -0.05
N ALA A 254 24.18 15.48 0.89
CA ALA A 254 25.24 16.24 1.53
C ALA A 254 26.33 16.69 0.54
N ALA A 255 26.74 15.83 -0.40
CA ALA A 255 27.71 16.17 -1.43
C ALA A 255 27.19 17.22 -2.42
N LEU A 256 25.87 17.27 -2.64
CA LEU A 256 25.20 18.28 -3.46
C LEU A 256 24.98 19.61 -2.71
N GLY A 257 25.17 19.63 -1.38
CA GLY A 257 24.95 20.82 -0.57
C GLY A 257 23.49 21.26 -0.47
N LEU A 258 22.55 20.35 -0.65
CA LEU A 258 21.12 20.65 -0.65
C LEU A 258 20.59 20.72 0.80
N PRO A 259 19.91 21.82 1.20
CA PRO A 259 19.22 21.88 2.48
C PRO A 259 18.22 20.73 2.61
N THR A 260 18.47 19.82 3.55
CA THR A 260 17.75 18.56 3.66
C THR A 260 17.19 18.36 5.07
N VAL A 261 15.91 18.00 5.13
CA VAL A 261 15.25 17.52 6.35
C VAL A 261 14.85 16.07 6.13
N VAL A 262 15.26 15.21 7.05
CA VAL A 262 15.06 13.75 7.00
C VAL A 262 14.18 13.29 8.14
N GLN A 263 13.07 12.66 7.83
CA GLN A 263 12.33 11.81 8.74
C GLN A 263 12.81 10.37 8.54
N ALA A 264 13.55 9.83 9.49
CA ALA A 264 14.12 8.49 9.44
C ALA A 264 13.42 7.59 10.48
N THR A 265 12.49 6.75 10.05
CA THR A 265 11.86 5.76 10.95
C THR A 265 12.79 4.58 11.21
N GLY A 266 12.53 3.80 12.27
CA GLY A 266 13.27 2.57 12.55
C GLY A 266 14.65 2.74 13.14
N ILE A 267 15.08 3.97 13.45
CA ILE A 267 16.35 4.29 14.15
C ILE A 267 16.08 5.07 15.43
N SER A 268 17.06 5.12 16.33
CA SER A 268 17.01 5.91 17.56
C SER A 268 17.38 7.38 17.31
N ASP A 269 17.07 8.26 18.28
CA ASP A 269 17.49 9.67 18.23
C ASP A 269 19.02 9.81 18.22
N GLU A 270 19.75 8.91 18.91
CA GLU A 270 21.22 8.89 18.89
C GLU A 270 21.76 8.52 17.50
N GLU A 271 21.17 7.51 16.85
CA GLU A 271 21.52 7.12 15.49
C GLU A 271 21.20 8.24 14.49
N ALA A 272 20.06 8.93 14.67
CA ALA A 272 19.67 10.07 13.85
C ALA A 272 20.69 11.22 13.98
N ALA A 273 21.05 11.62 15.20
CA ALA A 273 22.05 12.65 15.47
C ALA A 273 23.44 12.31 14.88
N ALA A 274 23.83 11.04 14.89
CA ALA A 274 25.10 10.59 14.29
C ALA A 274 25.11 10.67 12.75
N LEU A 275 23.93 10.81 12.11
CA LEU A 275 23.78 10.96 10.66
C LEU A 275 23.73 12.44 10.21
N GLU A 276 23.55 13.37 11.13
CA GLU A 276 23.50 14.80 10.80
C GLU A 276 24.80 15.32 10.21
N ARG A 277 24.68 16.29 9.32
CA ARG A 277 25.78 16.95 8.62
C ARG A 277 25.44 18.42 8.36
N PRO A 278 26.39 19.27 8.00
CA PRO A 278 26.10 20.64 7.59
C PRO A 278 25.05 20.62 6.45
N GLY A 279 23.93 21.33 6.65
CA GLY A 279 22.85 21.39 5.70
C GLY A 279 21.90 20.16 5.67
N LEU A 280 22.09 19.15 6.55
CA LEU A 280 21.28 17.94 6.59
C LEU A 280 20.93 17.59 8.04
N LEU A 281 19.64 17.70 8.40
CA LEU A 281 19.09 17.38 9.71
C LEU A 281 18.32 16.08 9.63
N VAL A 282 18.48 15.20 10.65
CA VAL A 282 17.86 13.89 10.72
C VAL A 282 17.04 13.75 11.99
N HIS A 283 15.78 13.35 11.84
CA HIS A 283 14.84 13.16 12.94
C HIS A 283 14.31 11.73 12.93
N ALA A 284 14.41 11.02 14.05
CA ALA A 284 13.79 9.71 14.24
C ALA A 284 12.27 9.82 14.48
N ALA A 285 11.82 10.97 14.98
CA ALA A 285 10.41 11.25 15.19
C ALA A 285 9.66 11.55 13.90
N THR A 286 8.35 11.32 13.92
CA THR A 286 7.46 11.74 12.82
C THR A 286 7.38 13.27 12.78
N LEU A 287 7.60 13.84 11.61
CA LEU A 287 7.57 15.28 11.34
C LEU A 287 6.20 15.72 10.79
N ASP A 288 5.92 17.01 10.91
CA ASP A 288 4.76 17.63 10.25
C ASP A 288 4.98 17.60 8.72
N ARG A 289 4.34 16.62 8.09
CA ARG A 289 4.42 16.42 6.62
C ARG A 289 3.85 17.59 5.84
N SER A 290 2.82 18.25 6.35
CA SER A 290 2.19 19.37 5.66
C SER A 290 3.15 20.54 5.57
N ALA A 291 3.85 20.85 6.68
CA ALA A 291 4.89 21.86 6.72
C ALA A 291 6.07 21.50 5.80
N ALA A 292 6.49 20.21 5.80
CA ALA A 292 7.58 19.75 4.93
C ALA A 292 7.23 19.90 3.45
N LEU A 293 6.03 19.43 3.06
CA LEU A 293 5.56 19.49 1.67
C LEU A 293 5.29 20.92 1.19
N ALA A 294 4.91 21.84 2.08
CA ALA A 294 4.73 23.24 1.70
C ALA A 294 6.03 23.88 1.24
N ASP A 295 7.17 23.53 1.84
CA ASP A 295 8.43 24.23 1.70
C ASP A 295 9.53 23.48 0.94
N CYS A 296 9.41 22.17 0.70
CA CYS A 296 10.41 21.42 -0.07
C CYS A 296 10.22 21.60 -1.58
N ASP A 297 11.26 21.31 -2.35
CA ASP A 297 11.24 21.29 -3.81
C ASP A 297 11.15 19.86 -4.36
N ILE A 298 11.69 18.89 -3.63
CA ILE A 298 11.69 17.47 -3.96
C ILE A 298 11.35 16.65 -2.71
N VAL A 299 10.62 15.55 -2.90
CA VAL A 299 10.42 14.52 -1.90
C VAL A 299 11.18 13.26 -2.28
N ALA A 300 12.06 12.79 -1.40
CA ALA A 300 12.68 11.47 -1.52
C ALA A 300 12.03 10.51 -0.52
N CYS A 301 11.50 9.38 -0.99
CA CYS A 301 10.80 8.45 -0.13
C CYS A 301 10.97 7.01 -0.61
N GLN A 302 10.70 6.07 0.28
CA GLN A 302 10.56 4.65 -0.04
C GLN A 302 9.08 4.23 0.06
N ASP A 303 8.32 4.84 0.97
CA ASP A 303 6.91 4.52 1.18
C ASP A 303 6.05 5.16 0.07
N ILE A 304 5.33 4.32 -0.67
CA ILE A 304 4.41 4.77 -1.71
C ILE A 304 3.24 5.61 -1.16
N GLY A 305 2.94 5.48 0.14
CA GLY A 305 1.99 6.34 0.85
C GLY A 305 2.39 7.82 0.85
N MET A 306 3.67 8.14 0.59
CA MET A 306 4.15 9.51 0.49
C MET A 306 4.03 10.10 -0.92
N VAL A 307 3.88 9.25 -1.94
CA VAL A 307 3.87 9.69 -3.36
C VAL A 307 2.70 10.62 -3.66
N GLY A 308 1.47 10.21 -3.35
CA GLY A 308 0.27 11.03 -3.59
C GLY A 308 0.32 12.40 -2.88
N PRO A 309 0.59 12.47 -1.57
CA PRO A 309 0.76 13.74 -0.86
C PRO A 309 1.78 14.67 -1.50
N ALA A 310 2.93 14.12 -1.92
CA ALA A 310 3.97 14.91 -2.60
C ALA A 310 3.48 15.48 -3.92
N LEU A 311 2.83 14.66 -4.76
CA LEU A 311 2.31 15.09 -6.06
C LEU A 311 1.18 16.12 -5.93
N LEU A 312 0.28 15.95 -4.94
CA LEU A 312 -0.78 16.93 -4.63
C LEU A 312 -0.19 18.28 -4.18
N ALA A 313 0.93 18.25 -3.48
CA ALA A 313 1.69 19.45 -3.11
C ALA A 313 2.57 20.01 -4.25
N SER A 314 2.45 19.48 -5.47
CA SER A 314 3.28 19.84 -6.63
C SER A 314 4.78 19.56 -6.44
N ARG A 315 5.12 18.49 -5.68
CA ARG A 315 6.51 18.10 -5.42
C ARG A 315 6.88 16.86 -6.23
N PRO A 316 7.88 16.95 -7.12
CA PRO A 316 8.45 15.78 -7.80
C PRO A 316 8.99 14.75 -6.78
N VAL A 317 8.87 13.48 -7.12
CA VAL A 317 9.23 12.38 -6.23
C VAL A 317 10.47 11.66 -6.72
N LEU A 318 11.43 11.44 -5.81
CA LEU A 318 12.48 10.44 -5.91
C LEU A 318 12.07 9.23 -5.09
N LEU A 319 11.66 8.14 -5.77
CA LEU A 319 11.28 6.90 -5.09
C LEU A 319 12.47 5.95 -5.03
N LEU A 320 12.73 5.40 -3.84
CA LEU A 320 13.78 4.42 -3.58
C LEU A 320 13.14 3.06 -3.20
N PRO A 321 12.67 2.30 -4.20
CA PRO A 321 11.88 1.08 -3.96
C PRO A 321 12.75 -0.09 -3.55
N ASP A 322 12.17 -1.04 -2.81
CA ASP A 322 12.75 -2.35 -2.53
C ASP A 322 11.77 -3.48 -2.90
N PRO A 323 10.59 -3.64 -2.29
CA PRO A 323 9.68 -4.70 -2.68
C PRO A 323 9.04 -4.44 -4.05
N ILE A 324 8.58 -5.52 -4.69
CA ILE A 324 7.95 -5.50 -6.02
C ILE A 324 6.82 -4.46 -6.12
N GLU A 325 6.04 -4.31 -5.09
CA GLU A 325 4.96 -3.35 -4.99
C GLU A 325 5.43 -1.90 -5.24
N GLN A 326 6.50 -1.49 -4.55
CA GLN A 326 7.08 -0.16 -4.72
C GLN A 326 7.71 0.01 -6.10
N MET A 327 8.29 -1.06 -6.67
CA MET A 327 8.83 -1.07 -8.03
C MET A 327 7.72 -0.87 -9.08
N MET A 328 6.54 -1.43 -8.89
CA MET A 328 5.39 -1.21 -9.76
C MET A 328 4.97 0.26 -9.76
N VAL A 329 4.87 0.87 -8.57
CA VAL A 329 4.54 2.31 -8.46
C VAL A 329 5.64 3.18 -9.07
N LEU A 330 6.93 2.85 -8.86
CA LEU A 330 8.02 3.55 -9.53
C LEU A 330 7.89 3.49 -11.06
N HIS A 331 7.58 2.32 -11.60
CA HIS A 331 7.37 2.16 -13.04
C HIS A 331 6.26 3.12 -13.54
N ARG A 332 5.13 3.16 -12.83
CA ARG A 332 4.02 4.08 -13.15
C ARG A 332 4.45 5.54 -13.04
N LEU A 333 5.08 5.91 -11.93
CA LEU A 333 5.57 7.26 -11.67
C LEU A 333 6.50 7.75 -12.80
N ALA A 334 7.44 6.90 -13.20
CA ALA A 334 8.40 7.23 -14.27
C ALA A 334 7.71 7.33 -15.64
N ARG A 335 6.79 6.42 -15.97
CA ARG A 335 6.05 6.48 -17.25
C ARG A 335 5.16 7.70 -17.37
N GLN A 336 4.55 8.14 -16.26
CA GLN A 336 3.76 9.37 -16.21
C GLN A 336 4.66 10.63 -16.18
N GLY A 337 5.96 10.46 -15.96
CA GLY A 337 6.92 11.55 -15.82
C GLY A 337 6.64 12.43 -14.60
N LEU A 338 6.19 11.82 -13.50
CA LEU A 338 5.86 12.47 -12.23
C LEU A 338 7.00 12.39 -11.21
N GLY A 339 8.04 11.62 -11.52
CA GLY A 339 9.21 11.45 -10.67
C GLY A 339 10.20 10.45 -11.27
N HIS A 340 11.22 10.16 -10.49
CA HIS A 340 12.28 9.21 -10.82
C HIS A 340 12.52 8.25 -9.67
N GLY A 341 13.33 7.22 -9.91
CA GLY A 341 13.78 6.32 -8.86
C GLY A 341 15.19 5.82 -9.11
N VAL A 342 15.71 5.16 -8.10
CA VAL A 342 17.02 4.50 -8.15
C VAL A 342 16.89 3.06 -7.72
N PRO A 343 17.68 2.14 -8.27
CA PRO A 343 17.68 0.75 -7.82
C PRO A 343 18.14 0.64 -6.35
N PRO A 344 17.75 -0.44 -5.64
CA PRO A 344 18.07 -0.62 -4.21
C PRO A 344 19.57 -0.70 -3.89
N ASP A 345 20.42 -0.99 -4.89
CA ASP A 345 21.87 -1.12 -4.76
C ASP A 345 22.63 0.11 -5.30
N ALA A 346 21.91 1.21 -5.61
CA ALA A 346 22.53 2.45 -6.09
C ALA A 346 23.48 3.04 -5.05
N ASP A 347 24.67 3.41 -5.49
CA ASP A 347 25.63 4.16 -4.69
C ASP A 347 25.28 5.66 -4.63
N ALA A 348 26.06 6.43 -3.87
CA ALA A 348 25.82 7.86 -3.68
C ALA A 348 25.97 8.66 -4.99
N ASP A 349 26.84 8.27 -5.89
CA ASP A 349 27.06 8.96 -7.16
C ASP A 349 25.88 8.76 -8.10
N ALA A 350 25.37 7.52 -8.20
CA ALA A 350 24.19 7.19 -8.98
C ALA A 350 22.95 7.93 -8.43
N VAL A 351 22.74 7.92 -7.12
CA VAL A 351 21.66 8.68 -6.47
C VAL A 351 21.81 10.18 -6.75
N GLY A 352 23.00 10.75 -6.59
CA GLY A 352 23.27 12.16 -6.83
C GLY A 352 23.01 12.57 -8.28
N ALA A 353 23.30 11.69 -9.25
CA ALA A 353 22.99 11.93 -10.66
C ALA A 353 21.47 12.01 -10.91
N VAL A 354 20.67 11.14 -10.28
CA VAL A 354 19.21 11.16 -10.39
C VAL A 354 18.61 12.39 -9.71
N VAL A 355 19.12 12.77 -8.53
CA VAL A 355 18.70 14.00 -7.83
C VAL A 355 18.94 15.21 -8.69
N ARG A 356 20.16 15.41 -9.25
CA ARG A 356 20.45 16.52 -10.17
C ARG A 356 19.50 16.52 -11.36
N ARG A 357 19.32 15.36 -12.00
CA ARG A 357 18.40 15.24 -13.13
C ARG A 357 16.98 15.69 -12.74
N LEU A 358 16.49 15.29 -11.58
CA LEU A 358 15.15 15.65 -11.12
C LEU A 358 15.03 17.16 -10.82
N LEU A 359 16.09 17.79 -10.29
CA LEU A 359 16.16 19.22 -10.07
C LEU A 359 16.13 20.02 -11.40
N ASP A 360 16.77 19.52 -12.44
CA ASP A 360 16.86 20.17 -13.75
C ASP A 360 15.63 19.88 -14.65
N ASP A 361 14.83 18.85 -14.33
CA ASP A 361 13.73 18.40 -15.18
C ASP A 361 12.48 19.28 -15.04
N THR A 362 12.45 20.35 -15.83
CA THR A 362 11.29 21.26 -15.93
C THR A 362 10.04 20.56 -16.47
N ALA A 363 10.19 19.51 -17.29
CA ALA A 363 9.06 18.76 -17.83
C ALA A 363 8.35 17.96 -16.72
N THR A 364 9.11 17.28 -15.85
CA THR A 364 8.56 16.61 -14.67
C THR A 364 7.88 17.61 -13.75
N ARG A 365 8.50 18.73 -13.41
CA ARG A 365 7.86 19.77 -12.57
C ARG A 365 6.52 20.24 -13.15
N ARG A 366 6.45 20.45 -14.47
CA ARG A 366 5.21 20.85 -15.15
C ARG A 366 4.15 19.77 -15.08
N ARG A 367 4.50 18.49 -15.28
CA ARG A 367 3.55 17.36 -15.17
C ARG A 367 3.02 17.22 -13.76
N VAL A 368 3.88 17.31 -12.75
CA VAL A 368 3.49 17.27 -11.33
C VAL A 368 2.55 18.43 -10.97
N ALA A 369 2.84 19.65 -11.46
CA ALA A 369 1.94 20.79 -11.28
C ALA A 369 0.58 20.58 -11.99
N ASN A 370 0.57 19.90 -13.15
CA ASN A 370 -0.66 19.54 -13.84
C ASN A 370 -1.45 18.53 -13.01
N PHE A 371 -0.81 17.47 -12.49
CA PHE A 371 -1.41 16.50 -11.61
C PHE A 371 -2.09 17.18 -10.41
N ALA A 372 -1.36 18.04 -9.68
CA ALA A 372 -1.93 18.77 -8.55
C ALA A 372 -3.14 19.62 -8.94
N ARG A 373 -3.14 20.23 -10.13
CA ARG A 373 -4.29 21.00 -10.63
C ARG A 373 -5.47 20.12 -11.02
N SER A 374 -5.25 18.95 -11.60
CA SER A 374 -6.33 18.01 -11.94
C SER A 374 -7.06 17.51 -10.70
N TYR A 375 -6.37 17.43 -9.57
CA TYR A 375 -6.92 17.07 -8.28
C TYR A 375 -7.13 18.26 -7.35
N HIS A 376 -7.28 19.47 -7.91
CA HIS A 376 -7.61 20.65 -7.11
C HIS A 376 -8.93 20.45 -6.37
N GLY A 377 -8.91 20.59 -5.05
CA GLY A 377 -10.06 20.32 -4.19
C GLY A 377 -10.15 18.87 -3.69
N TYR A 378 -9.26 17.99 -4.14
CA TYR A 378 -9.15 16.67 -3.53
C TYR A 378 -8.75 16.79 -2.05
N SER A 379 -9.47 16.07 -1.22
CA SER A 379 -9.16 15.93 0.20
C SER A 379 -9.29 14.45 0.57
N PRO A 380 -8.30 13.86 1.26
CA PRO A 380 -8.43 12.50 1.77
C PRO A 380 -9.67 12.29 2.64
N ALA A 381 -10.08 13.32 3.39
CA ALA A 381 -11.30 13.28 4.20
C ALA A 381 -12.55 13.17 3.32
N LEU A 382 -12.68 14.03 2.29
CA LEU A 382 -13.82 13.95 1.36
C LEU A 382 -13.86 12.63 0.59
N ALA A 383 -12.71 12.12 0.17
CA ALA A 383 -12.62 10.82 -0.49
C ALA A 383 -13.04 9.67 0.46
N THR A 384 -12.66 9.77 1.73
CA THR A 384 -13.07 8.83 2.77
C THR A 384 -14.59 8.91 3.02
N ASP A 385 -15.14 10.11 3.13
CA ASP A 385 -16.58 10.33 3.34
C ASP A 385 -17.40 9.76 2.18
N ALA A 386 -17.00 10.03 0.92
CA ALA A 386 -17.64 9.44 -0.26
C ALA A 386 -17.57 7.90 -0.26
N SER A 387 -16.40 7.33 0.08
CA SER A 387 -16.27 5.87 0.20
C SER A 387 -17.16 5.28 1.31
N ILE A 388 -17.35 6.01 2.41
CA ILE A 388 -18.25 5.58 3.49
C ILE A 388 -19.71 5.64 3.02
N GLU A 389 -20.11 6.71 2.33
CA GLU A 389 -21.47 6.83 1.75
C GLU A 389 -21.74 5.66 0.80
N ASP A 390 -20.84 5.36 -0.11
CA ASP A 390 -20.96 4.22 -1.02
C ASP A 390 -21.02 2.88 -0.25
N CYS A 391 -20.19 2.71 0.78
CA CYS A 391 -20.24 1.53 1.64
C CYS A 391 -21.62 1.34 2.30
N LEU A 392 -22.23 2.42 2.78
CA LEU A 392 -23.54 2.37 3.45
C LEU A 392 -24.68 2.01 2.50
N GLU A 393 -24.49 2.20 1.18
CA GLU A 393 -25.44 1.81 0.14
C GLU A 393 -25.31 0.34 -0.26
N LEU A 394 -24.24 -0.36 0.15
CA LEU A 394 -24.08 -1.79 -0.16
C LEU A 394 -25.27 -2.61 0.36
N PRO A 395 -25.79 -3.58 -0.42
CA PRO A 395 -26.93 -4.40 -0.03
C PRO A 395 -26.77 -5.08 1.34
N ALA A 396 -25.51 -5.44 1.70
CA ALA A 396 -25.18 -6.02 3.00
C ALA A 396 -25.40 -5.04 4.17
N LEU A 397 -25.26 -3.73 3.95
CA LEU A 397 -25.40 -2.67 4.97
C LEU A 397 -26.70 -1.90 4.85
N ALA A 398 -27.36 -1.91 3.69
CA ALA A 398 -28.63 -1.22 3.49
C ALA A 398 -29.69 -1.73 4.49
N SER A 399 -30.38 -0.79 5.13
CA SER A 399 -31.49 -1.10 6.02
C SER A 399 -32.71 -1.48 5.19
N HIS A 400 -33.23 -2.67 5.34
CA HIS A 400 -34.57 -3.06 4.86
C HIS A 400 -35.62 -2.61 5.83
#